data_8284302f9ad87f574871fd3b76a49105
#
_entry.id   8284302f9ad87f574871fd3b76a49105
#
_cell.length_a   1.000
_cell.length_b   1.000
_cell.length_c   1.000
_cell.angle_alpha   90.00
_cell.angle_beta   90.00
_cell.angle_gamma   90.00
#
_symmetry.space_group_name_H-M   'P 1'
#
loop_
_entity.id
_entity.type
_entity.pdbx_description
1 polymer ?
#
loop_
_entity_poly.entity_id
_entity_poly.type
_entity_poly.pdbx_seq_one_letter_code
_entity_poly.pdbx_strand_id
1 'polypeptide(L)'
;VAPSDYAWDTGYPFGEQLLVLRAIATEYDASIVCGVENVRGQQIGTIHPTTKIGWLTRGSAGQTFVMTRPDGAPLLYFISSGGYSGQTIDVQDPTGQGLGRLRRGGSRWRIYTLTMDLEFSGRRLGQSNIGTTIWQMDKKVHEPILDAAGTVVAHVDRRWHPHTGSRNPHYDYILDCSEPTSFPLPALTLATTFAHYMYDRIQMGGPLGGPRWPSRDN
;
A
#
# COMPACT_ATOMS: atom_id res chain seq x y z
N VAL A 1 1.32 28.58 -4.02
CA VAL A 1 2.39 27.64 -4.37
C VAL A 1 1.76 26.25 -4.35
N ALA A 2 1.69 25.60 -5.50
CA ALA A 2 1.07 24.28 -5.61
C ALA A 2 1.87 23.26 -4.78
N PRO A 3 1.24 22.44 -3.93
CA PRO A 3 1.94 21.46 -3.09
C PRO A 3 2.59 20.32 -3.87
N SER A 4 2.33 20.22 -5.18
CA SER A 4 2.78 19.12 -6.03
C SER A 4 4.27 19.14 -6.37
N ASP A 5 4.92 20.31 -6.27
CA ASP A 5 6.26 20.48 -6.83
C ASP A 5 7.39 19.87 -5.96
N TYR A 6 7.12 19.54 -4.71
CA TYR A 6 8.18 19.13 -3.78
C TYR A 6 8.22 17.63 -3.42
N ALA A 7 7.16 16.90 -3.68
CA ALA A 7 7.04 15.54 -3.16
C ALA A 7 7.89 14.50 -3.93
N TRP A 8 8.28 14.81 -5.17
CA TRP A 8 8.86 13.84 -6.11
C TRP A 8 10.17 14.30 -6.74
N ASP A 9 10.58 15.54 -6.55
CA ASP A 9 11.75 16.15 -7.22
C ASP A 9 13.08 15.51 -6.82
N THR A 10 13.15 14.91 -5.63
CA THR A 10 14.36 14.27 -5.13
C THR A 10 14.56 12.85 -5.67
N GLY A 11 13.59 12.34 -6.42
CA GLY A 11 13.59 10.94 -6.89
C GLY A 11 13.15 9.92 -5.84
N TYR A 12 12.77 10.37 -4.65
CA TYR A 12 12.24 9.55 -3.55
C TYR A 12 10.84 9.99 -3.15
N PRO A 13 9.98 9.08 -2.63
CA PRO A 13 8.68 9.47 -2.11
C PRO A 13 8.83 10.49 -0.97
N PHE A 14 8.29 11.70 -1.15
CA PHE A 14 8.41 12.82 -0.20
C PHE A 14 9.84 13.19 0.20
N GLY A 15 10.84 12.88 -0.64
CA GLY A 15 12.24 13.12 -0.34
C GLY A 15 12.88 12.12 0.64
N GLU A 16 12.16 11.07 1.00
CA GLU A 16 12.62 10.08 1.97
C GLU A 16 13.00 8.76 1.29
N GLN A 17 14.23 8.32 1.49
CA GLN A 17 14.73 7.04 0.98
C GLN A 17 13.99 5.86 1.64
N LEU A 18 13.65 5.99 2.92
CA LEU A 18 12.97 4.95 3.67
C LEU A 18 11.70 5.49 4.32
N LEU A 19 10.59 4.80 4.07
CA LEU A 19 9.29 5.08 4.69
C LEU A 19 8.77 3.84 5.41
N VAL A 20 8.07 4.07 6.51
CA VAL A 20 7.42 3.02 7.30
C VAL A 20 5.91 3.25 7.30
N LEU A 21 5.15 2.29 6.81
CA LEU A 21 3.69 2.27 6.91
C LEU A 21 3.30 1.48 8.16
N ARG A 22 2.85 2.18 9.19
CA ARG A 22 2.43 1.58 10.47
C ARG A 22 0.92 1.45 10.55
N ALA A 23 0.46 0.28 10.96
CA ALA A 23 -0.93 0.07 11.28
C ALA A 23 -1.36 0.96 12.46
N ILE A 24 -2.39 1.76 12.26
CA ILE A 24 -3.04 2.54 13.33
C ILE A 24 -4.17 1.70 13.91
N ALA A 25 -4.11 1.48 15.24
CA ALA A 25 -5.21 0.80 15.94
C ALA A 25 -6.44 1.70 15.91
N THR A 26 -7.54 1.18 15.41
CA THR A 26 -8.85 1.83 15.44
C THR A 26 -9.80 0.98 16.28
N GLU A 27 -10.90 1.55 16.78
CA GLU A 27 -11.94 0.83 17.54
C GLU A 27 -12.49 -0.38 16.77
N TYR A 28 -12.45 -0.30 15.46
CA TYR A 28 -12.81 -1.39 14.58
C TYR A 28 -11.53 -1.87 13.88
N ASP A 29 -11.06 -3.04 14.25
CA ASP A 29 -9.88 -3.71 13.67
C ASP A 29 -9.92 -3.89 12.15
N ALA A 30 -10.98 -3.46 11.61
CA ALA A 30 -11.43 -3.56 10.25
C ALA A 30 -11.03 -2.38 9.36
N SER A 31 -10.49 -1.30 9.90
CA SER A 31 -10.17 -0.13 9.08
C SER A 31 -8.77 -0.23 8.48
N ILE A 32 -8.71 0.05 7.19
CA ILE A 32 -7.44 0.18 6.48
C ILE A 32 -6.94 1.60 6.73
N VAL A 33 -6.28 1.79 7.88
CA VAL A 33 -5.67 3.07 8.26
C VAL A 33 -4.23 2.81 8.64
N CYS A 34 -3.30 3.55 8.05
CA CYS A 34 -1.89 3.46 8.42
C CYS A 34 -1.24 4.84 8.48
N GLY A 35 -0.35 5.02 9.45
CA GLY A 35 0.58 6.13 9.48
C GLY A 35 1.73 5.90 8.52
N VAL A 36 2.21 6.94 7.88
CA VAL A 36 3.42 6.95 7.06
C VAL A 36 4.47 7.77 7.79
N GLU A 37 5.56 7.15 8.14
CA GLU A 37 6.66 7.74 8.92
C GLU A 37 7.98 7.62 8.17
N ASN A 38 8.89 8.56 8.41
CA ASN A 38 10.27 8.43 7.96
C ASN A 38 11.12 7.61 8.96
N VAL A 39 12.40 7.41 8.64
CA VAL A 39 13.37 6.66 9.48
C VAL A 39 13.51 7.21 10.91
N ARG A 40 13.22 8.50 11.11
CA ARG A 40 13.30 9.18 12.41
C ARG A 40 12.02 9.02 13.22
N GLY A 41 11.00 8.31 12.69
CA GLY A 41 9.69 8.21 13.31
C GLY A 41 8.83 9.48 13.18
N GLN A 42 9.25 10.42 12.33
CA GLN A 42 8.47 11.61 12.05
C GLN A 42 7.34 11.25 11.10
N GLN A 43 6.12 11.59 11.48
CA GLN A 43 4.94 11.34 10.67
C GLN A 43 4.91 12.26 9.45
N ILE A 44 4.93 11.65 8.28
CA ILE A 44 4.75 12.32 6.97
C ILE A 44 3.27 12.49 6.67
N GLY A 45 2.47 11.46 7.01
CA GLY A 45 1.04 11.51 6.76
C GLY A 45 0.30 10.30 7.32
N THR A 46 -1.00 10.26 7.05
CA THR A 46 -1.88 9.14 7.38
C THR A 46 -2.68 8.76 6.15
N ILE A 47 -2.72 7.48 5.81
CA ILE A 47 -3.58 6.95 4.75
C ILE A 47 -4.84 6.39 5.41
N HIS A 48 -6.00 6.84 4.93
CA HIS A 48 -7.30 6.40 5.44
C HIS A 48 -8.36 6.40 4.31
N PRO A 49 -9.44 5.61 4.45
CA PRO A 49 -10.51 5.62 3.46
C PRO A 49 -11.29 6.94 3.53
N THR A 50 -11.72 7.46 2.38
CA THR A 50 -12.53 8.69 2.29
C THR A 50 -13.97 8.47 2.73
N THR A 51 -14.45 7.23 2.68
CA THR A 51 -15.80 6.83 3.11
C THR A 51 -15.69 5.66 4.09
N LYS A 52 -16.61 5.60 5.07
CA LYS A 52 -16.68 4.44 5.97
C LYS A 52 -16.91 3.17 5.16
N ILE A 53 -16.00 2.22 5.29
CA ILE A 53 -16.12 0.92 4.66
C ILE A 53 -17.14 0.11 5.46
N GLY A 54 -18.35 -0.03 4.95
CA GLY A 54 -19.37 -0.89 5.55
C GLY A 54 -19.11 -2.37 5.23
N TRP A 55 -19.65 -3.27 6.08
CA TRP A 55 -19.55 -4.72 5.84
C TRP A 55 -20.20 -5.17 4.51
N LEU A 56 -21.17 -4.42 3.99
CA LEU A 56 -21.85 -4.68 2.72
C LEU A 56 -21.00 -4.29 1.49
N THR A 57 -19.99 -3.44 1.65
CA THR A 57 -19.10 -3.00 0.57
C THR A 57 -17.87 -3.89 0.42
N ARG A 58 -17.85 -5.03 1.08
CA ARG A 58 -16.77 -6.01 1.03
C ARG A 58 -16.52 -6.47 -0.41
N GLY A 59 -15.35 -6.15 -0.93
CA GLY A 59 -14.93 -6.57 -2.27
C GLY A 59 -15.57 -5.79 -3.41
N SER A 60 -16.40 -4.77 -3.15
CA SER A 60 -16.89 -3.89 -4.21
C SER A 60 -15.77 -2.98 -4.71
N ALA A 61 -15.63 -2.94 -6.03
CA ALA A 61 -14.86 -1.94 -6.73
C ALA A 61 -15.26 -0.53 -6.27
N GLY A 62 -14.30 0.38 -6.18
CA GLY A 62 -14.61 1.79 -5.96
C GLY A 62 -14.35 2.31 -4.55
N GLN A 63 -13.26 1.88 -3.91
CA GLN A 63 -12.81 2.48 -2.66
C GLN A 63 -11.73 3.51 -2.93
N THR A 64 -11.89 4.69 -2.35
CA THR A 64 -10.89 5.74 -2.39
C THR A 64 -10.25 5.90 -1.03
N PHE A 65 -8.93 5.91 -1.02
CA PHE A 65 -8.13 6.25 0.14
C PHE A 65 -7.43 7.58 -0.10
N VAL A 66 -7.22 8.32 0.95
CA VAL A 66 -6.47 9.57 0.89
C VAL A 66 -5.32 9.52 1.88
N MET A 67 -4.16 9.94 1.45
CA MET A 67 -3.05 10.26 2.33
C MET A 67 -3.13 11.73 2.68
N THR A 68 -3.19 12.04 3.98
CA THR A 68 -3.22 13.42 4.48
C THR A 68 -1.97 13.71 5.30
N ARG A 69 -1.51 14.94 5.26
CA ARG A 69 -0.48 15.45 6.19
C ARG A 69 -1.01 15.48 7.62
N PRO A 70 -0.11 15.70 8.62
CA PRO A 70 -0.54 15.91 10.01
C PRO A 70 -1.46 17.12 10.20
N ASP A 71 -1.39 18.13 9.32
CA ASP A 71 -2.28 19.30 9.31
C ASP A 71 -3.65 19.03 8.61
N GLY A 72 -3.85 17.80 8.10
CA GLY A 72 -5.07 17.38 7.41
C GLY A 72 -5.09 17.68 5.90
N ALA A 73 -4.08 18.36 5.35
CA ALA A 73 -4.04 18.63 3.92
C ALA A 73 -3.81 17.33 3.12
N PRO A 74 -4.55 17.08 2.02
CA PRO A 74 -4.35 15.91 1.19
C PRO A 74 -2.99 15.94 0.48
N LEU A 75 -2.36 14.79 0.35
CA LEU A 75 -1.09 14.57 -0.37
C LEU A 75 -1.28 13.69 -1.59
N LEU A 76 -2.06 12.61 -1.46
CA LEU A 76 -2.32 11.63 -2.51
C LEU A 76 -3.70 11.01 -2.36
N TYR A 77 -4.26 10.60 -3.49
CA TYR A 77 -5.44 9.74 -3.55
C TYR A 77 -5.06 8.40 -4.17
N PHE A 78 -5.59 7.32 -3.60
CA PHE A 78 -5.48 5.95 -4.12
C PHE A 78 -6.90 5.47 -4.41
N ILE A 79 -7.26 5.38 -5.69
CA ILE A 79 -8.60 5.05 -6.13
C ILE A 79 -8.60 3.59 -6.60
N SER A 80 -9.11 2.71 -5.76
CA SER A 80 -9.23 1.29 -6.08
C SER A 80 -10.49 1.04 -6.90
N SER A 81 -10.34 0.37 -8.04
CA SER A 81 -11.43 -0.02 -8.92
C SER A 81 -11.23 -1.43 -9.47
N GLY A 82 -12.30 -2.00 -10.05
CA GLY A 82 -12.27 -3.36 -10.60
C GLY A 82 -12.54 -4.45 -9.56
N GLY A 83 -12.93 -5.63 -10.03
CA GLY A 83 -13.16 -6.81 -9.19
C GLY A 83 -11.88 -7.58 -8.91
N TYR A 84 -12.00 -8.70 -8.18
CA TYR A 84 -10.89 -9.54 -7.70
C TYR A 84 -9.87 -9.95 -8.78
N SER A 85 -10.27 -10.06 -10.04
CA SER A 85 -9.43 -10.49 -11.16
C SER A 85 -8.87 -9.35 -12.03
N GLY A 86 -9.25 -8.10 -11.79
CA GLY A 86 -8.88 -6.96 -12.62
C GLY A 86 -8.77 -5.67 -11.79
N GLN A 87 -8.36 -5.79 -10.54
CA GLN A 87 -8.25 -4.65 -9.65
C GLN A 87 -7.14 -3.70 -10.10
N THR A 88 -7.46 -2.42 -10.10
CA THR A 88 -6.51 -1.33 -10.33
C THR A 88 -6.52 -0.37 -9.17
N ILE A 89 -5.42 0.32 -8.95
CA ILE A 89 -5.29 1.43 -8.02
C ILE A 89 -4.75 2.61 -8.80
N ASP A 90 -5.60 3.60 -9.10
CA ASP A 90 -5.18 4.85 -9.68
C ASP A 90 -4.60 5.75 -8.60
N VAL A 91 -3.44 6.34 -8.87
CA VAL A 91 -2.75 7.26 -7.97
C VAL A 91 -2.88 8.67 -8.52
N GLN A 92 -3.39 9.59 -7.71
CA GLN A 92 -3.61 10.98 -8.10
C GLN A 92 -3.05 11.94 -7.05
N ASP A 93 -2.64 13.10 -7.47
CA ASP A 93 -2.32 14.21 -6.59
C ASP A 93 -3.59 14.91 -6.07
N PRO A 94 -3.47 15.90 -5.16
CA PRO A 94 -4.63 16.63 -4.63
C PRO A 94 -5.39 17.46 -5.68
N THR A 95 -4.80 17.74 -6.82
CA THR A 95 -5.46 18.46 -7.94
C THR A 95 -6.27 17.52 -8.84
N GLY A 96 -6.15 16.20 -8.63
CA GLY A 96 -6.74 15.17 -9.49
C GLY A 96 -5.86 14.79 -10.67
N GLN A 97 -4.62 15.31 -10.74
CA GLN A 97 -3.67 14.89 -11.77
C GLN A 97 -3.25 13.44 -11.52
N GLY A 98 -3.34 12.59 -12.54
CA GLY A 98 -2.88 11.21 -12.47
C GLY A 98 -1.37 11.11 -12.36
N LEU A 99 -0.91 10.43 -11.31
CA LEU A 99 0.51 10.11 -11.07
C LEU A 99 0.86 8.69 -11.54
N GLY A 100 -0.14 7.91 -11.93
CA GLY A 100 0.02 6.56 -12.45
C GLY A 100 -1.03 5.60 -11.92
N ARG A 101 -0.82 4.31 -12.22
CA ARG A 101 -1.74 3.24 -11.90
C ARG A 101 -0.97 1.98 -11.51
N LEU A 102 -1.47 1.29 -10.51
CA LEU A 102 -1.12 -0.09 -10.26
C LEU A 102 -2.21 -0.97 -10.87
N ARG A 103 -1.83 -1.96 -11.66
CA ARG A 103 -2.74 -2.93 -12.22
C ARG A 103 -2.37 -4.33 -11.74
N ARG A 104 -3.33 -5.01 -11.17
CA ARG A 104 -3.14 -6.42 -10.81
C ARG A 104 -2.89 -7.25 -12.06
N GLY A 105 -1.68 -7.80 -12.16
CA GLY A 105 -1.30 -8.77 -13.17
C GLY A 105 -1.41 -10.20 -12.62
N GLY A 106 -1.20 -11.18 -13.48
CA GLY A 106 -1.06 -12.59 -13.12
C GLY A 106 -2.29 -13.46 -13.37
N SER A 107 -2.03 -14.77 -13.42
CA SER A 107 -3.03 -15.79 -13.70
C SER A 107 -3.98 -15.95 -12.51
N ARG A 108 -5.28 -16.14 -12.79
CA ARG A 108 -6.34 -16.48 -11.84
C ARG A 108 -5.99 -17.63 -10.88
N TRP A 109 -5.01 -18.46 -11.24
CA TRP A 109 -4.65 -19.67 -10.52
C TRP A 109 -3.55 -19.50 -9.47
N ARG A 110 -2.87 -18.32 -9.42
CA ARG A 110 -1.87 -18.03 -8.39
C ARG A 110 -2.51 -17.24 -7.26
N ILE A 111 -3.19 -17.95 -6.38
CA ILE A 111 -3.89 -17.38 -5.21
C ILE A 111 -2.91 -16.73 -4.22
N TYR A 112 -1.63 -17.12 -4.27
CA TYR A 112 -0.62 -16.77 -3.25
C TYR A 112 0.38 -15.70 -3.66
N THR A 113 0.34 -15.23 -4.90
CA THR A 113 1.24 -14.17 -5.36
C THR A 113 0.44 -13.14 -6.12
N LEU A 114 0.47 -11.91 -5.65
CA LEU A 114 -0.12 -10.77 -6.31
C LEU A 114 0.97 -10.04 -7.07
N THR A 115 0.92 -10.08 -8.40
CA THR A 115 1.77 -9.25 -9.25
C THR A 115 1.06 -7.93 -9.48
N MET A 116 1.76 -6.82 -9.28
CA MET A 116 1.29 -5.47 -9.60
C MET A 116 2.17 -4.90 -10.70
N ASP A 117 1.58 -4.57 -11.83
CA ASP A 117 2.22 -3.78 -12.88
C ASP A 117 2.08 -2.29 -12.51
N LEU A 118 3.18 -1.56 -12.58
CA LEU A 118 3.24 -0.11 -12.40
C LEU A 118 3.13 0.54 -13.77
N GLU A 119 2.12 1.38 -13.96
CA GLU A 119 1.80 1.95 -15.27
C GLU A 119 1.66 3.49 -15.18
N PHE A 120 2.08 4.17 -16.24
CA PHE A 120 1.83 5.60 -16.43
C PHE A 120 1.64 5.90 -17.92
N SER A 121 0.60 6.67 -18.25
CA SER A 121 0.26 7.02 -19.64
C SER A 121 0.20 5.80 -20.59
N GLY A 122 -0.36 4.69 -20.09
CA GLY A 122 -0.51 3.45 -20.85
C GLY A 122 0.78 2.64 -21.06
N ARG A 123 1.89 3.06 -20.45
CA ARG A 123 3.16 2.34 -20.49
C ARG A 123 3.42 1.66 -19.16
N ARG A 124 3.89 0.42 -19.22
CA ARG A 124 4.40 -0.28 -18.05
C ARG A 124 5.77 0.30 -17.67
N LEU A 125 5.88 0.78 -16.44
CA LEU A 125 7.11 1.34 -15.89
C LEU A 125 7.84 0.36 -14.98
N GLY A 126 7.17 -0.68 -14.51
CA GLY A 126 7.77 -1.63 -13.60
C GLY A 126 6.77 -2.68 -13.11
N GLN A 127 7.22 -3.46 -12.14
CA GLN A 127 6.40 -4.48 -11.50
C GLN A 127 6.86 -4.75 -10.07
N SER A 128 5.93 -5.26 -9.27
CA SER A 128 6.22 -5.85 -7.95
C SER A 128 5.44 -7.15 -7.79
N ASN A 129 6.03 -8.12 -7.10
CA ASN A 129 5.35 -9.34 -6.70
C ASN A 129 5.03 -9.26 -5.22
N ILE A 130 3.75 -9.29 -4.90
CA ILE A 130 3.28 -9.31 -3.51
C ILE A 130 3.08 -10.77 -3.12
N GLY A 131 3.94 -11.28 -2.26
CA GLY A 131 3.76 -12.59 -1.64
C GLY A 131 2.63 -12.53 -0.61
N THR A 132 1.42 -12.92 -1.01
CA THR A 132 0.27 -13.02 -0.10
C THR A 132 0.16 -14.43 0.44
N THR A 133 0.98 -14.81 1.39
CA THR A 133 0.87 -16.14 1.97
C THR A 133 0.24 -16.06 3.36
N ILE A 134 -1.06 -16.36 3.42
CA ILE A 134 -1.81 -16.61 4.64
C ILE A 134 -1.08 -17.64 5.55
N TRP A 135 -0.28 -18.52 4.96
CA TRP A 135 0.41 -19.62 5.63
C TRP A 135 1.83 -19.29 6.12
N GLN A 136 2.32 -18.09 5.89
CA GLN A 136 3.70 -17.68 6.21
C GLN A 136 3.73 -16.37 6.99
N MET A 137 2.92 -16.27 8.03
CA MET A 137 2.79 -15.06 8.84
C MET A 137 4.09 -14.62 9.51
N ASP A 138 4.99 -15.55 9.78
CA ASP A 138 6.28 -15.33 10.44
C ASP A 138 7.45 -15.10 9.47
N LYS A 139 7.24 -15.27 8.17
CA LYS A 139 8.33 -15.04 7.21
C LYS A 139 8.60 -13.56 6.98
N LYS A 140 9.85 -13.22 7.07
CA LYS A 140 10.35 -11.94 6.55
C LYS A 140 10.06 -11.90 5.05
N VAL A 141 9.38 -10.85 4.63
CA VAL A 141 9.15 -10.56 3.22
C VAL A 141 10.09 -9.43 2.84
N HIS A 142 10.82 -9.63 1.77
CA HIS A 142 11.72 -8.66 1.16
C HIS A 142 11.50 -8.74 -0.35
N GLU A 143 10.50 -8.00 -0.82
CA GLU A 143 10.05 -8.08 -2.21
C GLU A 143 10.56 -6.89 -3.00
N PRO A 144 11.26 -7.13 -4.13
CA PRO A 144 11.74 -6.04 -4.96
C PRO A 144 10.61 -5.39 -5.75
N ILE A 145 10.72 -4.08 -5.93
CA ILE A 145 10.02 -3.34 -6.96
C ILE A 145 11.02 -3.13 -8.10
N LEU A 146 10.66 -3.64 -9.28
CA LEU A 146 11.50 -3.57 -10.46
C LEU A 146 11.00 -2.47 -11.40
N ASP A 147 11.91 -1.79 -12.07
CA ASP A 147 11.59 -0.92 -13.20
C ASP A 147 11.28 -1.72 -14.48
N ALA A 148 11.04 -1.04 -15.60
CA ALA A 148 10.76 -1.67 -16.89
C ALA A 148 11.95 -2.43 -17.48
N ALA A 149 13.18 -2.11 -17.05
CA ALA A 149 14.39 -2.81 -17.44
C ALA A 149 14.70 -4.03 -16.56
N GLY A 150 13.93 -4.21 -15.48
CA GLY A 150 14.16 -5.28 -14.50
C GLY A 150 15.16 -4.89 -13.41
N THR A 151 15.55 -3.62 -13.31
CA THR A 151 16.41 -3.10 -12.25
C THR A 151 15.61 -2.91 -10.97
N VAL A 152 16.18 -3.28 -9.84
CA VAL A 152 15.55 -3.05 -8.54
C VAL A 152 15.62 -1.57 -8.22
N VAL A 153 14.47 -0.93 -8.02
CA VAL A 153 14.35 0.50 -7.66
C VAL A 153 13.97 0.70 -6.19
N ALA A 154 13.34 -0.29 -5.60
CA ALA A 154 12.99 -0.29 -4.18
C ALA A 154 12.75 -1.72 -3.68
N HIS A 155 12.72 -1.88 -2.36
CA HIS A 155 12.26 -3.09 -1.68
C HIS A 155 11.07 -2.76 -0.77
N VAL A 156 10.17 -3.72 -0.66
CA VAL A 156 9.10 -3.69 0.33
C VAL A 156 9.37 -4.79 1.35
N ASP A 157 9.65 -4.38 2.57
CA ASP A 157 9.82 -5.28 3.70
C ASP A 157 8.54 -5.33 4.52
N ARG A 158 8.28 -6.49 5.10
CA ARG A 158 7.14 -6.71 5.98
C ARG A 158 7.64 -7.14 7.36
N ARG A 159 7.20 -6.44 8.40
CA ARG A 159 7.51 -6.76 9.79
C ARG A 159 6.25 -7.17 10.53
N TRP A 160 6.27 -8.40 11.02
CA TRP A 160 5.18 -8.96 11.80
C TRP A 160 5.16 -8.42 13.23
N HIS A 161 3.99 -8.05 13.70
CA HIS A 161 3.70 -7.74 15.09
C HIS A 161 2.70 -8.76 15.62
N PRO A 162 3.10 -9.61 16.58
CA PRO A 162 2.20 -10.60 17.19
C PRO A 162 1.12 -9.90 18.00
N HIS A 163 0.08 -10.67 18.35
CA HIS A 163 -0.97 -10.18 19.23
C HIS A 163 -0.40 -9.73 20.59
N THR A 164 -0.69 -8.49 20.97
CA THR A 164 -0.31 -7.90 22.25
C THR A 164 -1.51 -7.21 22.88
N GLY A 165 -2.05 -7.79 23.95
CA GLY A 165 -3.23 -7.27 24.63
C GLY A 165 -4.49 -7.29 23.75
N SER A 166 -5.13 -6.14 23.55
CA SER A 166 -6.35 -6.02 22.73
C SER A 166 -6.09 -5.82 21.23
N ARG A 167 -4.82 -5.77 20.80
CA ARG A 167 -4.49 -5.54 19.39
C ARG A 167 -4.39 -6.87 18.64
N ASN A 168 -5.11 -6.96 17.54
CA ASN A 168 -4.92 -8.07 16.62
C ASN A 168 -3.53 -8.06 15.98
N PRO A 169 -3.03 -9.23 15.59
CA PRO A 169 -1.78 -9.33 14.85
C PRO A 169 -1.83 -8.47 13.58
N HIS A 170 -0.74 -7.79 13.27
CA HIS A 170 -0.66 -6.93 12.10
C HIS A 170 0.75 -6.86 11.54
N TYR A 171 0.88 -6.31 10.36
CA TYR A 171 2.16 -6.02 9.73
C TYR A 171 2.38 -4.52 9.62
N ASP A 172 3.61 -4.08 9.90
CA ASP A 172 4.16 -2.84 9.38
C ASP A 172 4.85 -3.13 8.05
N TYR A 173 4.86 -2.16 7.16
CA TYR A 173 5.55 -2.22 5.88
C TYR A 173 6.63 -1.17 5.83
N ILE A 174 7.78 -1.55 5.29
CA ILE A 174 8.91 -0.65 5.09
C ILE A 174 9.14 -0.58 3.59
N LEU A 175 9.10 0.63 3.05
CA LEU A 175 9.56 0.94 1.70
C LEU A 175 10.98 1.44 1.79
N ASP A 176 11.91 0.70 1.19
CA ASP A 176 13.33 1.09 1.06
C ASP A 176 13.63 1.34 -0.41
N CYS A 177 13.81 2.60 -0.78
CA CYS A 177 14.17 3.01 -2.13
C CYS A 177 15.69 2.97 -2.29
N SER A 178 16.19 1.99 -3.00
CA SER A 178 17.63 1.77 -3.20
C SER A 178 18.31 2.92 -3.94
N GLU A 179 17.62 3.47 -4.94
CA GLU A 179 18.12 4.53 -5.81
C GLU A 179 17.03 5.58 -6.08
N PRO A 180 17.42 6.85 -6.32
CA PRO A 180 16.47 7.86 -6.73
C PRO A 180 15.92 7.53 -8.12
N THR A 181 14.61 7.65 -8.28
CA THR A 181 13.92 7.34 -9.52
C THR A 181 13.26 8.57 -10.12
N SER A 182 12.99 8.52 -11.42
CA SER A 182 12.28 9.59 -12.09
C SER A 182 10.77 9.51 -11.86
N PHE A 183 10.10 10.66 -11.84
CA PHE A 183 8.64 10.73 -11.87
C PHE A 183 8.07 9.80 -12.97
N PRO A 184 7.03 9.03 -12.71
CA PRO A 184 6.23 8.98 -11.49
C PRO A 184 6.56 7.79 -10.55
N LEU A 185 7.70 7.12 -10.72
CA LEU A 185 8.05 5.93 -9.94
C LEU A 185 8.02 6.15 -8.43
N PRO A 186 8.47 7.30 -7.86
CA PRO A 186 8.38 7.49 -6.41
C PRO A 186 6.95 7.38 -5.86
N ALA A 187 5.96 7.93 -6.56
CA ALA A 187 4.56 7.81 -6.17
C ALA A 187 4.05 6.37 -6.29
N LEU A 188 4.48 5.66 -7.34
CA LEU A 188 4.05 4.29 -7.59
C LEU A 188 4.70 3.28 -6.63
N THR A 189 5.94 3.51 -6.17
CA THR A 189 6.59 2.65 -5.16
C THR A 189 5.86 2.76 -3.82
N LEU A 190 5.48 3.98 -3.41
CA LEU A 190 4.66 4.17 -2.21
C LEU A 190 3.28 3.53 -2.36
N ALA A 191 2.63 3.73 -3.50
CA ALA A 191 1.33 3.11 -3.78
C ALA A 191 1.41 1.57 -3.75
N THR A 192 2.50 0.99 -4.26
CA THR A 192 2.76 -0.45 -4.20
C THR A 192 2.87 -0.92 -2.75
N THR A 193 3.63 -0.21 -1.91
CA THR A 193 3.75 -0.53 -0.49
C THR A 193 2.40 -0.44 0.23
N PHE A 194 1.62 0.58 -0.07
CA PHE A 194 0.25 0.69 0.45
C PHE A 194 -0.65 -0.44 -0.05
N ALA A 195 -0.52 -0.86 -1.30
CA ALA A 195 -1.26 -2.00 -1.83
C ALA A 195 -0.94 -3.29 -1.06
N HIS A 196 0.35 -3.55 -0.74
CA HIS A 196 0.74 -4.67 0.13
C HIS A 196 0.03 -4.60 1.48
N TYR A 197 0.10 -3.45 2.15
CA TYR A 197 -0.57 -3.21 3.43
C TYR A 197 -2.09 -3.47 3.33
N MET A 198 -2.74 -2.90 2.34
CA MET A 198 -4.18 -3.04 2.11
C MET A 198 -4.58 -4.50 1.90
N TYR A 199 -3.85 -5.23 1.06
CA TYR A 199 -4.16 -6.63 0.77
C TYR A 199 -4.00 -7.54 1.99
N ASP A 200 -2.95 -7.35 2.78
CA ASP A 200 -2.77 -8.12 4.02
C ASP A 200 -3.88 -7.84 5.02
N ARG A 201 -4.28 -6.58 5.17
CA ARG A 201 -5.40 -6.22 6.06
C ARG A 201 -6.70 -6.88 5.61
N ILE A 202 -6.96 -6.95 4.31
CA ILE A 202 -8.11 -7.65 3.74
C ILE A 202 -8.06 -9.14 4.06
N GLN A 203 -6.90 -9.77 3.89
CA GLN A 203 -6.75 -11.22 4.11
C GLN A 203 -6.81 -11.61 5.58
N MET A 204 -6.31 -10.77 6.48
CA MET A 204 -6.34 -11.02 7.93
C MET A 204 -7.71 -10.78 8.57
N GLY A 205 -8.75 -10.63 7.76
CA GLY A 205 -10.12 -10.45 8.26
C GLY A 205 -10.47 -9.01 8.57
N GLY A 206 -9.71 -8.07 8.01
CA GLY A 206 -10.12 -6.67 7.95
C GLY A 206 -11.51 -6.52 7.32
N PRO A 207 -12.07 -5.30 7.21
CA PRO A 207 -13.47 -5.05 6.83
C PRO A 207 -13.85 -5.60 5.47
N LEU A 208 -12.87 -5.99 4.68
CA LEU A 208 -13.07 -6.52 3.35
C LEU A 208 -13.21 -8.07 3.30
N GLY A 209 -13.23 -8.74 4.47
CA GLY A 209 -13.81 -10.07 4.58
C GLY A 209 -12.95 -11.26 4.24
N GLY A 210 -11.81 -11.39 4.86
CA GLY A 210 -11.17 -12.70 5.02
C GLY A 210 -11.82 -13.53 6.14
N PRO A 211 -11.65 -14.86 6.14
CA PRO A 211 -12.11 -15.68 7.25
C PRO A 211 -11.42 -15.23 8.55
N ARG A 212 -12.20 -15.03 9.61
CA ARG A 212 -11.65 -14.90 10.96
C ARG A 212 -10.86 -16.18 11.25
N TRP A 213 -9.58 -16.05 11.44
CA TRP A 213 -8.78 -17.14 11.96
C TRP A 213 -9.27 -17.45 13.37
N PRO A 214 -9.53 -18.71 13.70
CA PRO A 214 -9.76 -19.05 15.09
C PRO A 214 -8.50 -18.66 15.87
N SER A 215 -8.68 -17.87 16.94
CA SER A 215 -7.65 -17.63 17.92
C SER A 215 -7.06 -18.98 18.32
N ARG A 216 -5.79 -19.20 18.07
CA ARG A 216 -5.06 -20.28 18.70
C ARG A 216 -4.79 -19.90 20.16
N ASP A 217 -5.86 -19.81 20.94
CA ASP A 217 -5.78 -19.90 22.38
C ASP A 217 -5.86 -21.38 22.72
N ASN A 218 -4.69 -21.98 22.90
CA ASN A 218 -4.43 -23.15 23.74
C ASN A 218 -2.98 -23.07 24.19
#